data_634577c7eefe29761a17b8a62d4070bb
#
_entry.id   634577c7eefe29761a17b8a62d4070bb
#
_cell.length_a   1.000
_cell.length_b   1.000
_cell.length_c   1.000
_cell.angle_alpha   90.00
_cell.angle_beta   90.00
_cell.angle_gamma   90.00
#
_symmetry.space_group_name_H-M   'P 1'
#
loop_
_entity.id
_entity.type
_entity.pdbx_description
1 polymer ?
#
loop_
_entity_poly.entity_id
_entity_poly.type
_entity_poly.pdbx_seq_one_letter_code
_entity_poly.pdbx_strand_id
1 'polypeptide(L)'
;MLHTFPLAGTRPRGKTDEEDKALEESLLHDEKELAEHNMLVDLGRNDLGKVSKFGTVQVEKLHSIERYSHVMHIGSTVRGEIRDDRDALDAIEAVLPAGMLSGAPKIRACQLIGELENNKRGIYGGAIGYIDFTGNMDTCIAIRIAYKKNGRVFVRSGAGIVADSVPETEYQECINKAKAVVSLSLIHISEPTRH
;
A
#
# COMPACT_ATOMS: atom_id res chain seq x y z
N MET A 1 3.69 5.50 20.16
CA MET A 1 3.21 6.33 19.03
C MET A 1 3.06 5.46 17.81
N LEU A 2 1.92 5.55 17.12
CA LEU A 2 1.66 4.83 15.87
C LEU A 2 1.73 5.80 14.70
N HIS A 3 2.22 5.31 13.56
CA HIS A 3 2.21 6.05 12.30
C HIS A 3 1.73 5.13 11.17
N THR A 4 0.99 5.69 10.21
CA THR A 4 0.71 5.05 8.92
C THR A 4 0.99 6.05 7.80
N PHE A 5 1.43 5.52 6.67
CA PHE A 5 1.95 6.31 5.54
C PHE A 5 1.17 6.00 4.27
N PRO A 6 -0.04 6.57 4.12
CA PRO A 6 -0.79 6.44 2.86
C PRO A 6 0.01 6.98 1.69
N LEU A 7 0.11 6.17 0.62
CA LEU A 7 0.74 6.52 -0.65
C LEU A 7 -0.27 6.25 -1.77
N ALA A 8 -0.50 7.24 -2.63
CA ALA A 8 -1.31 7.10 -3.84
C ALA A 8 -0.79 8.00 -4.94
N GLY A 9 -1.31 7.80 -6.14
CA GLY A 9 -0.85 8.52 -7.30
C GLY A 9 0.57 8.14 -7.70
N THR A 10 0.84 8.14 -8.99
CA THR A 10 2.18 7.78 -9.49
C THR A 10 2.51 8.61 -10.72
N ARG A 11 3.70 9.18 -10.74
CA ARG A 11 4.35 9.72 -11.93
C ARG A 11 5.77 9.17 -12.05
N PRO A 12 6.29 8.99 -13.26
CA PRO A 12 7.70 8.68 -13.45
C PRO A 12 8.57 9.86 -12.98
N ARG A 13 9.86 9.60 -12.76
CA ARG A 13 10.84 10.65 -12.55
C ARG A 13 11.14 11.35 -13.87
N GLY A 14 11.28 12.67 -13.83
CA GLY A 14 11.76 13.47 -14.96
C GLY A 14 13.24 13.20 -15.27
N LYS A 15 13.66 13.47 -16.50
CA LYS A 15 15.07 13.38 -16.91
C LYS A 15 15.86 14.63 -16.52
N THR A 16 15.17 15.74 -16.30
CA THR A 16 15.71 17.01 -15.80
C THR A 16 14.90 17.47 -14.58
N ASP A 17 15.45 18.42 -13.83
CA ASP A 17 14.76 19.00 -12.67
C ASP A 17 13.47 19.74 -13.06
N GLU A 18 13.45 20.34 -14.25
CA GLU A 18 12.26 21.02 -14.78
C GLU A 18 11.16 20.02 -15.15
N GLU A 19 11.50 18.91 -15.80
CA GLU A 19 10.56 17.84 -16.10
C GLU A 19 10.02 17.20 -14.81
N ASP A 20 10.89 16.99 -13.81
CA ASP A 20 10.50 16.40 -12.52
C ASP A 20 9.49 17.29 -11.78
N LYS A 21 9.71 18.62 -11.78
CA LYS A 21 8.77 19.58 -11.22
C LYS A 21 7.43 19.64 -11.98
N ALA A 22 7.45 19.60 -13.30
CA ALA A 22 6.24 19.60 -14.10
C ALA A 22 5.39 18.33 -13.83
N LEU A 23 6.04 17.17 -13.65
CA LEU A 23 5.37 15.92 -13.29
C LEU A 23 4.80 15.97 -11.87
N GLU A 24 5.52 16.57 -10.92
CA GLU A 24 5.04 16.83 -9.57
C GLU A 24 3.79 17.72 -9.56
N GLU A 25 3.83 18.85 -10.26
CA GLU A 25 2.68 19.74 -10.39
C GLU A 25 1.48 19.04 -11.03
N SER A 26 1.71 18.28 -12.10
CA SER A 26 0.69 17.45 -12.75
C SER A 26 0.06 16.46 -11.77
N LEU A 27 0.85 15.85 -10.88
CA LEU A 27 0.35 14.88 -9.90
C LEU A 27 -0.46 15.57 -8.80
N LEU A 28 -0.01 16.71 -8.30
CA LEU A 28 -0.69 17.48 -7.25
C LEU A 28 -1.98 18.17 -7.72
N HIS A 29 -2.20 18.28 -9.03
CA HIS A 29 -3.42 18.84 -9.62
C HIS A 29 -4.34 17.77 -10.23
N ASP A 30 -4.00 16.49 -10.10
CA ASP A 30 -4.83 15.40 -10.56
C ASP A 30 -5.94 15.10 -9.53
N GLU A 31 -7.16 15.55 -9.84
CA GLU A 31 -8.31 15.42 -8.93
C GLU A 31 -8.63 13.96 -8.58
N LYS A 32 -8.46 13.03 -9.53
CA LYS A 32 -8.70 11.60 -9.31
C LYS A 32 -7.69 11.04 -8.30
N GLU A 33 -6.41 11.33 -8.53
CA GLU A 33 -5.33 10.85 -7.65
C GLU A 33 -5.43 11.46 -6.24
N LEU A 34 -5.79 12.73 -6.14
CA LEU A 34 -6.03 13.40 -4.86
C LEU A 34 -7.25 12.83 -4.12
N ALA A 35 -8.35 12.53 -4.84
CA ALA A 35 -9.54 11.94 -4.24
C ALA A 35 -9.24 10.53 -3.69
N GLU A 36 -8.52 9.69 -4.45
CA GLU A 36 -8.07 8.38 -3.99
C GLU A 36 -7.16 8.50 -2.77
N HIS A 37 -6.18 9.42 -2.82
CA HIS A 37 -5.27 9.64 -1.71
C HIS A 37 -5.99 10.09 -0.44
N ASN A 38 -6.94 11.03 -0.53
CA ASN A 38 -7.75 11.49 0.60
C ASN A 38 -8.56 10.34 1.22
N MET A 39 -9.12 9.47 0.39
CA MET A 39 -9.80 8.26 0.86
C MET A 39 -8.84 7.37 1.68
N LEU A 40 -7.61 7.17 1.23
CA LEU A 40 -6.62 6.36 1.94
C LEU A 40 -6.17 7.03 3.25
N VAL A 41 -6.04 8.35 3.28
CA VAL A 41 -5.75 9.11 4.51
C VAL A 41 -6.88 8.92 5.52
N ASP A 42 -8.14 9.01 5.10
CA ASP A 42 -9.29 8.81 5.98
C ASP A 42 -9.39 7.36 6.48
N LEU A 43 -9.09 6.37 5.64
CA LEU A 43 -8.99 4.98 6.07
C LEU A 43 -7.89 4.81 7.13
N GLY A 44 -6.72 5.42 6.94
CA GLY A 44 -5.63 5.40 7.91
C GLY A 44 -6.01 6.04 9.24
N ARG A 45 -6.72 7.18 9.21
CA ARG A 45 -7.25 7.84 10.42
C ARG A 45 -8.24 6.95 11.16
N ASN A 46 -9.16 6.32 10.44
CA ASN A 46 -10.15 5.42 11.02
C ASN A 46 -9.49 4.17 11.61
N ASP A 47 -8.51 3.60 10.94
CA ASP A 47 -7.80 2.40 11.40
C ASP A 47 -7.00 2.68 12.68
N LEU A 48 -6.20 3.75 12.71
CA LEU A 48 -5.48 4.15 13.91
C LEU A 48 -6.44 4.57 15.05
N GLY A 49 -7.58 5.15 14.71
CA GLY A 49 -8.58 5.58 15.70
C GLY A 49 -9.13 4.43 16.55
N LYS A 50 -9.13 3.20 16.07
CA LYS A 50 -9.60 2.02 16.82
C LYS A 50 -8.72 1.69 18.03
N VAL A 51 -7.44 2.02 17.97
CA VAL A 51 -6.44 1.65 19.00
C VAL A 51 -5.74 2.85 19.62
N SER A 52 -6.01 4.06 19.14
CA SER A 52 -5.41 5.28 19.65
C SER A 52 -6.23 5.91 20.77
N LYS A 53 -5.57 6.68 21.64
CA LYS A 53 -6.22 7.55 22.63
C LYS A 53 -7.11 8.56 21.91
N PHE A 54 -8.25 8.85 22.51
CA PHE A 54 -9.21 9.79 21.92
C PHE A 54 -8.58 11.17 21.69
N GLY A 55 -8.83 11.76 20.50
CA GLY A 55 -8.32 13.08 20.13
C GLY A 55 -6.84 13.14 19.71
N THR A 56 -6.12 12.01 19.70
CA THR A 56 -4.68 11.98 19.36
C THR A 56 -4.39 11.66 17.89
N VAL A 57 -5.39 11.20 17.13
CA VAL A 57 -5.22 10.91 15.71
C VAL A 57 -5.16 12.20 14.91
N GLN A 58 -4.04 12.41 14.23
CA GLN A 58 -3.75 13.63 13.48
C GLN A 58 -3.09 13.31 12.15
N VAL A 59 -3.42 14.10 11.13
CA VAL A 59 -2.66 14.12 9.88
C VAL A 59 -1.47 15.08 10.09
N GLU A 60 -0.28 14.52 10.20
CA GLU A 60 0.94 15.27 10.49
C GLU A 60 1.53 15.87 9.21
N LYS A 61 1.42 15.16 8.11
CA LYS A 61 1.86 15.57 6.79
C LYS A 61 0.80 15.18 5.76
N LEU A 62 0.38 16.11 4.92
CA LEU A 62 -0.65 15.87 3.91
C LEU A 62 -0.13 16.26 2.52
N HIS A 63 -0.40 15.41 1.52
CA HIS A 63 -0.09 15.64 0.10
C HIS A 63 1.38 16.01 -0.19
N SER A 64 2.33 15.37 0.49
CA SER A 64 3.75 15.55 0.15
C SER A 64 4.14 14.70 -1.05
N ILE A 65 5.09 15.18 -1.83
CA ILE A 65 5.67 14.34 -2.89
C ILE A 65 6.83 13.54 -2.31
N GLU A 66 6.67 12.23 -2.39
CA GLU A 66 7.71 11.26 -2.03
C GLU A 66 8.41 10.78 -3.30
N ARG A 67 9.69 11.13 -3.43
CA ARG A 67 10.51 10.81 -4.61
C ARG A 67 11.33 9.56 -4.38
N TYR A 68 11.15 8.59 -5.27
CA TYR A 68 11.94 7.37 -5.33
C TYR A 68 12.84 7.39 -6.57
N SER A 69 13.63 6.34 -6.77
CA SER A 69 14.59 6.28 -7.87
C SER A 69 13.96 6.38 -9.27
N HIS A 70 12.75 5.82 -9.45
CA HIS A 70 12.09 5.73 -10.77
C HIS A 70 10.71 6.36 -10.83
N VAL A 71 10.11 6.64 -9.69
CA VAL A 71 8.75 7.18 -9.58
C VAL A 71 8.66 8.19 -8.44
N MET A 72 7.58 8.99 -8.47
CA MET A 72 7.14 9.81 -7.35
C MET A 72 5.70 9.50 -7.02
N HIS A 73 5.33 9.65 -5.75
CA HIS A 73 3.99 9.43 -5.24
C HIS A 73 3.52 10.60 -4.38
N ILE A 74 2.21 10.75 -4.23
CA ILE A 74 1.63 11.58 -3.17
C ILE A 74 1.69 10.76 -1.87
N GLY A 75 2.30 11.31 -0.84
CA GLY A 75 2.43 10.72 0.47
C GLY A 75 1.77 11.57 1.55
N SER A 76 1.27 10.92 2.58
CA SER A 76 0.80 11.57 3.80
C SER A 76 1.24 10.77 5.02
N THR A 77 1.26 11.41 6.18
CA THR A 77 1.55 10.77 7.45
C THR A 77 0.38 10.97 8.40
N VAL A 78 -0.18 9.89 8.87
CA VAL A 78 -1.18 9.91 9.94
C VAL A 78 -0.57 9.30 11.19
N ARG A 79 -0.71 9.98 12.33
CA ARG A 79 -0.22 9.49 13.62
C ARG A 79 -1.33 9.34 14.64
N GLY A 80 -1.10 8.53 15.66
CA GLY A 80 -1.96 8.40 16.83
C GLY A 80 -1.20 7.86 18.02
N GLU A 81 -1.56 8.28 19.23
CA GLU A 81 -0.98 7.71 20.44
C GLU A 81 -1.74 6.45 20.82
N ILE A 82 -1.04 5.30 20.85
CA ILE A 82 -1.65 4.01 21.22
C ILE A 82 -2.18 4.07 22.65
N ARG A 83 -3.34 3.48 22.91
CA ARG A 83 -3.91 3.35 24.25
C ARG A 83 -3.04 2.45 25.12
N ASP A 84 -3.06 2.70 26.42
CA ASP A 84 -2.23 1.98 27.40
C ASP A 84 -2.66 0.49 27.56
N ASP A 85 -3.88 0.14 27.15
CA ASP A 85 -4.44 -1.22 27.13
C ASP A 85 -4.21 -1.94 25.80
N ARG A 86 -3.40 -1.42 24.89
CA ARG A 86 -3.15 -1.94 23.54
C ARG A 86 -1.67 -2.07 23.27
N ASP A 87 -1.33 -3.01 22.40
CA ASP A 87 0.05 -3.28 21.99
C ASP A 87 0.23 -3.27 20.46
N ALA A 88 1.42 -3.68 20.00
CA ALA A 88 1.76 -3.73 18.58
C ALA A 88 0.88 -4.71 17.78
N LEU A 89 0.44 -5.81 18.39
CA LEU A 89 -0.45 -6.79 17.73
C LEU A 89 -1.84 -6.21 17.54
N ASP A 90 -2.39 -5.53 18.55
CA ASP A 90 -3.65 -4.79 18.44
C ASP A 90 -3.60 -3.75 17.31
N ALA A 91 -2.44 -3.06 17.17
CA ALA A 91 -2.26 -2.07 16.11
C ALA A 91 -2.27 -2.72 14.72
N ILE A 92 -1.61 -3.87 14.53
CA ILE A 92 -1.66 -4.62 13.27
C ILE A 92 -3.09 -5.08 12.97
N GLU A 93 -3.78 -5.65 13.95
CA GLU A 93 -5.17 -6.11 13.79
C GLU A 93 -6.11 -4.97 13.39
N ALA A 94 -5.96 -3.80 13.98
CA ALA A 94 -6.78 -2.63 13.66
C ALA A 94 -6.60 -2.12 12.23
N VAL A 95 -5.37 -2.19 11.70
CA VAL A 95 -5.03 -1.68 10.36
C VAL A 95 -5.37 -2.69 9.26
N LEU A 96 -5.22 -3.98 9.52
CA LEU A 96 -5.46 -5.02 8.50
C LEU A 96 -6.95 -5.36 8.31
N PRO A 97 -7.36 -5.68 7.09
CA PRO A 97 -6.61 -5.52 5.84
C PRO A 97 -6.40 -4.04 5.52
N ALA A 98 -5.21 -3.72 5.00
CA ALA A 98 -4.84 -2.34 4.68
C ALA A 98 -5.84 -1.69 3.69
N GLY A 99 -6.12 -0.40 3.89
CA GLY A 99 -7.08 0.36 3.08
C GLY A 99 -6.79 0.29 1.58
N MET A 100 -5.51 0.41 1.20
CA MET A 100 -5.02 0.31 -0.18
C MET A 100 -5.38 -1.03 -0.87
N LEU A 101 -5.60 -2.11 -0.11
CA LEU A 101 -5.92 -3.44 -0.66
C LEU A 101 -7.33 -3.91 -0.30
N SER A 102 -8.12 -3.07 0.31
CA SER A 102 -9.52 -3.31 0.62
C SER A 102 -10.42 -2.28 -0.07
N GLY A 103 -10.65 -1.15 0.55
CA GLY A 103 -11.48 -0.06 0.03
C GLY A 103 -12.34 0.59 1.11
N ALA A 104 -13.17 1.54 0.69
CA ALA A 104 -14.09 2.26 1.55
C ALA A 104 -15.55 2.07 1.09
N PRO A 105 -16.50 1.74 2.00
CA PRO A 105 -16.31 1.31 3.38
C PRO A 105 -15.63 -0.06 3.50
N LYS A 106 -14.66 -0.20 4.38
CA LYS A 106 -13.75 -1.35 4.46
C LYS A 106 -14.45 -2.71 4.52
N ILE A 107 -15.45 -2.86 5.39
CA ILE A 107 -16.16 -4.13 5.56
C ILE A 107 -16.88 -4.54 4.29
N ARG A 108 -17.59 -3.61 3.65
CA ARG A 108 -18.31 -3.91 2.39
C ARG A 108 -17.35 -4.22 1.25
N ALA A 109 -16.25 -3.48 1.14
CA ALA A 109 -15.21 -3.75 0.17
C ALA A 109 -14.61 -5.16 0.34
N CYS A 110 -14.31 -5.57 1.57
CA CYS A 110 -13.82 -6.92 1.86
C CYS A 110 -14.85 -8.00 1.50
N GLN A 111 -16.14 -7.77 1.74
CA GLN A 111 -17.22 -8.69 1.33
C GLN A 111 -17.25 -8.87 -0.19
N LEU A 112 -17.25 -7.75 -0.94
CA LEU A 112 -17.23 -7.78 -2.41
C LEU A 112 -15.99 -8.49 -2.96
N ILE A 113 -14.82 -8.23 -2.39
CA ILE A 113 -13.59 -8.93 -2.73
C ILE A 113 -13.74 -10.44 -2.51
N GLY A 114 -14.30 -10.85 -1.37
CA GLY A 114 -14.55 -12.26 -1.06
C GLY A 114 -15.56 -12.93 -2.01
N GLU A 115 -16.54 -12.18 -2.48
CA GLU A 115 -17.55 -12.64 -3.45
C GLU A 115 -17.00 -12.78 -4.88
N LEU A 116 -16.14 -11.83 -5.29
CA LEU A 116 -15.65 -11.72 -6.67
C LEU A 116 -14.35 -12.49 -6.94
N GLU A 117 -13.48 -12.59 -5.94
CA GLU A 117 -12.23 -13.32 -6.08
C GLU A 117 -12.43 -14.83 -5.85
N ASN A 118 -12.14 -15.65 -6.87
CA ASN A 118 -12.34 -17.10 -6.82
C ASN A 118 -11.25 -17.85 -6.03
N ASN A 119 -10.34 -17.16 -5.37
CA ASN A 119 -9.23 -17.77 -4.62
C ASN A 119 -8.81 -16.92 -3.42
N LYS A 120 -8.16 -17.56 -2.46
CA LYS A 120 -7.63 -16.88 -1.26
C LYS A 120 -6.41 -16.03 -1.62
N ARG A 121 -6.32 -14.84 -1.06
CA ARG A 121 -5.18 -13.93 -1.25
C ARG A 121 -3.87 -14.46 -0.63
N GLY A 122 -3.96 -15.33 0.35
CA GLY A 122 -2.79 -15.85 1.06
C GLY A 122 -2.05 -14.75 1.81
N ILE A 123 -0.75 -14.63 1.58
CA ILE A 123 0.07 -13.58 2.19
C ILE A 123 -0.10 -12.20 1.54
N TYR A 124 -0.68 -12.15 0.33
CA TYR A 124 -0.91 -10.90 -0.39
C TYR A 124 -1.90 -10.01 0.37
N GLY A 125 -1.48 -8.78 0.65
CA GLY A 125 -2.29 -7.82 1.39
C GLY A 125 -2.24 -7.95 2.91
N GLY A 126 -1.44 -8.90 3.43
CA GLY A 126 -1.10 -8.96 4.84
C GLY A 126 0.00 -7.95 5.21
N ALA A 127 0.63 -8.14 6.37
CA ALA A 127 1.77 -7.36 6.83
C ALA A 127 3.05 -8.19 6.81
N ILE A 128 4.16 -7.55 6.45
CA ILE A 128 5.51 -8.07 6.59
C ILE A 128 6.30 -7.06 7.40
N GLY A 129 7.00 -7.51 8.41
CA GLY A 129 7.78 -6.62 9.26
C GLY A 129 8.33 -7.33 10.48
N TYR A 130 8.62 -6.57 11.50
CA TYR A 130 9.11 -7.09 12.77
C TYR A 130 8.46 -6.37 13.96
N ILE A 131 8.44 -7.06 15.09
CA ILE A 131 8.14 -6.53 16.40
C ILE A 131 9.36 -6.88 17.26
N ASP A 132 10.00 -5.88 17.86
CA ASP A 132 11.12 -6.09 18.74
C ASP A 132 10.68 -6.42 20.18
N PHE A 133 11.63 -6.83 21.03
CA PHE A 133 11.36 -7.18 22.41
C PHE A 133 10.99 -5.99 23.31
N THR A 134 11.13 -4.76 22.82
CA THR A 134 10.71 -3.54 23.53
C THR A 134 9.33 -3.07 23.11
N GLY A 135 8.69 -3.78 22.16
CA GLY A 135 7.35 -3.47 21.65
C GLY A 135 7.34 -2.47 20.48
N ASN A 136 8.51 -2.09 19.96
CA ASN A 136 8.56 -1.32 18.71
C ASN A 136 8.25 -2.22 17.52
N MET A 137 7.63 -1.65 16.52
CA MET A 137 7.16 -2.36 15.34
C MET A 137 7.42 -1.53 14.09
N ASP A 138 7.83 -2.21 13.02
CA ASP A 138 7.82 -1.64 11.68
C ASP A 138 7.29 -2.69 10.70
N THR A 139 6.28 -2.32 9.90
CA THR A 139 5.60 -3.22 8.98
C THR A 139 5.28 -2.54 7.66
N CYS A 140 5.29 -3.31 6.59
CA CYS A 140 4.78 -2.89 5.30
C CYS A 140 3.69 -3.84 4.81
N ILE A 141 2.89 -3.38 3.84
CA ILE A 141 1.88 -4.20 3.18
C ILE A 141 2.58 -5.24 2.30
N ALA A 142 2.14 -6.50 2.37
CA ALA A 142 2.65 -7.60 1.55
C ALA A 142 2.19 -7.48 0.09
N ILE A 143 2.80 -6.56 -0.66
CA ILE A 143 2.63 -6.34 -2.10
C ILE A 143 3.98 -6.40 -2.81
N ARG A 144 3.98 -6.53 -4.14
CA ARG A 144 5.24 -6.64 -4.92
C ARG A 144 6.15 -7.77 -4.43
N ILE A 145 5.55 -8.88 -4.05
CA ILE A 145 6.23 -10.04 -3.49
C ILE A 145 6.06 -11.27 -4.40
N ALA A 146 7.06 -12.13 -4.38
CA ALA A 146 6.95 -13.51 -4.84
C ALA A 146 7.25 -14.44 -3.66
N TYR A 147 6.51 -15.52 -3.55
CA TYR A 147 6.82 -16.56 -2.58
C TYR A 147 6.82 -17.94 -3.22
N LYS A 148 7.68 -18.82 -2.73
CA LYS A 148 7.81 -20.20 -3.22
C LYS A 148 7.20 -21.17 -2.21
N LYS A 149 6.32 -22.03 -2.69
CA LYS A 149 5.70 -23.10 -1.90
C LYS A 149 5.52 -24.34 -2.76
N ASN A 150 5.94 -25.50 -2.27
CA ASN A 150 5.81 -26.80 -2.94
C ASN A 150 6.34 -26.77 -4.39
N GLY A 151 7.52 -26.17 -4.61
CA GLY A 151 8.15 -26.06 -5.92
C GLY A 151 7.54 -25.04 -6.89
N ARG A 152 6.45 -24.35 -6.50
CA ARG A 152 5.78 -23.34 -7.32
C ARG A 152 6.07 -21.94 -6.77
N VAL A 153 6.25 -20.98 -7.68
CA VAL A 153 6.37 -19.55 -7.36
C VAL A 153 5.01 -18.89 -7.58
N PHE A 154 4.59 -18.10 -6.62
CA PHE A 154 3.34 -17.36 -6.64
C PHE A 154 3.63 -15.86 -6.65
N VAL A 155 3.03 -15.16 -7.59
CA VAL A 155 3.01 -13.70 -7.68
C VAL A 155 1.56 -13.26 -7.76
N ARG A 156 1.18 -12.25 -6.98
CA ARG A 156 -0.14 -11.65 -7.03
C ARG A 156 -0.03 -10.14 -7.17
N SER A 157 -0.90 -9.58 -7.99
CA SER A 157 -1.04 -8.13 -8.17
C SER A 157 -2.52 -7.76 -8.24
N GLY A 158 -2.82 -6.48 -8.12
CA GLY A 158 -4.17 -5.94 -8.22
C GLY A 158 -4.11 -4.45 -8.52
N ALA A 159 -5.25 -3.89 -8.90
CA ALA A 159 -5.47 -2.48 -9.10
C ALA A 159 -6.63 -1.99 -8.24
N GLY A 160 -6.66 -0.70 -7.94
CA GLY A 160 -7.79 -0.05 -7.28
C GLY A 160 -8.93 0.13 -8.30
N ILE A 161 -10.14 -0.25 -7.92
CA ILE A 161 -11.32 -0.12 -8.78
C ILE A 161 -12.22 0.97 -8.22
N VAL A 162 -12.48 1.98 -9.03
CA VAL A 162 -13.39 3.09 -8.76
C VAL A 162 -14.43 3.20 -9.86
N ALA A 163 -15.42 4.08 -9.70
CA ALA A 163 -16.52 4.23 -10.68
C ALA A 163 -16.03 4.57 -12.10
N ASP A 164 -14.95 5.34 -12.20
CA ASP A 164 -14.37 5.78 -13.47
C ASP A 164 -13.30 4.82 -14.03
N SER A 165 -13.08 3.67 -13.39
CA SER A 165 -12.12 2.66 -13.86
C SER A 165 -12.55 2.05 -15.18
N VAL A 166 -11.59 1.95 -16.11
CA VAL A 166 -11.73 1.25 -17.38
C VAL A 166 -11.14 -0.15 -17.22
N PRO A 167 -11.93 -1.24 -17.35
CA PRO A 167 -11.51 -2.61 -17.03
C PRO A 167 -10.20 -3.04 -17.72
N GLU A 168 -10.04 -2.71 -18.97
CA GLU A 168 -8.87 -3.05 -19.79
C GLU A 168 -7.61 -2.36 -19.27
N THR A 169 -7.73 -1.10 -18.84
CA THR A 169 -6.63 -0.30 -18.27
C THR A 169 -6.22 -0.88 -16.92
N GLU A 170 -7.18 -1.18 -16.05
CA GLU A 170 -6.92 -1.76 -14.73
C GLU A 170 -6.28 -3.16 -14.82
N TYR A 171 -6.75 -3.97 -15.78
CA TYR A 171 -6.15 -5.27 -16.05
C TYR A 171 -4.69 -5.13 -16.51
N GLN A 172 -4.42 -4.20 -17.45
CA GLN A 172 -3.05 -3.95 -17.92
C GLN A 172 -2.15 -3.44 -16.79
N GLU A 173 -2.68 -2.64 -15.88
CA GLU A 173 -1.97 -2.19 -14.68
C GLU A 173 -1.58 -3.38 -13.78
N CYS A 174 -2.51 -4.32 -13.54
CA CYS A 174 -2.22 -5.55 -12.80
C CYS A 174 -1.06 -6.32 -13.44
N ILE A 175 -1.08 -6.50 -14.77
CA ILE A 175 0.00 -7.17 -15.51
C ILE A 175 1.33 -6.43 -15.35
N ASN A 176 1.35 -5.11 -15.48
CA ASN A 176 2.55 -4.30 -15.35
C ASN A 176 3.12 -4.37 -13.93
N LYS A 177 2.27 -4.33 -12.92
CA LYS A 177 2.65 -4.51 -11.52
C LYS A 177 3.26 -5.88 -11.22
N ALA A 178 2.76 -6.94 -11.88
CA ALA A 178 3.31 -8.30 -11.75
C ALA A 178 4.66 -8.47 -12.46
N LYS A 179 4.84 -7.88 -13.65
CA LYS A 179 6.04 -8.03 -14.48
C LYS A 179 7.34 -7.72 -13.73
N ALA A 180 7.38 -6.68 -12.92
CA ALA A 180 8.56 -6.29 -12.16
C ALA A 180 9.04 -7.43 -11.24
N VAL A 181 8.13 -8.08 -10.55
CA VAL A 181 8.42 -9.19 -9.63
C VAL A 181 8.77 -10.46 -10.40
N VAL A 182 8.05 -10.75 -11.49
CA VAL A 182 8.30 -11.91 -12.34
C VAL A 182 9.68 -11.83 -12.99
N SER A 183 10.06 -10.67 -13.51
CA SER A 183 11.39 -10.47 -14.11
C SER A 183 12.51 -10.72 -13.11
N LEU A 184 12.40 -10.22 -11.89
CA LEU A 184 13.37 -10.49 -10.82
C LEU A 184 13.43 -11.97 -10.45
N SER A 185 12.30 -12.68 -10.40
CA SER A 185 12.28 -14.11 -10.08
C SER A 185 12.95 -14.95 -11.16
N LEU A 186 12.84 -14.56 -12.43
CA LEU A 186 13.48 -15.27 -13.56
C LEU A 186 15.01 -15.12 -13.55
N ILE A 187 15.53 -13.96 -13.15
CA ILE A 187 16.99 -13.74 -13.03
C ILE A 187 17.57 -14.68 -11.96
N HIS A 188 16.92 -14.84 -10.83
CA HIS A 188 17.37 -15.74 -9.75
C HIS A 188 17.19 -17.24 -10.05
N ILE A 189 16.32 -17.60 -11.00
CA ILE A 189 16.14 -19.00 -11.43
C ILE A 189 17.23 -19.40 -12.44
N SER A 190 17.74 -18.45 -13.24
CA SER A 190 18.76 -18.68 -14.26
C SER A 190 20.20 -18.63 -13.76
N GLU A 191 20.46 -18.05 -12.57
CA GLU A 191 21.77 -18.07 -11.93
C GLU A 191 21.78 -19.08 -10.76
N PRO A 192 22.43 -20.25 -10.91
CA PRO A 192 22.69 -21.10 -9.75
C PRO A 192 23.59 -20.34 -8.78
N THR A 193 23.10 -20.13 -7.56
CA THR A 193 23.92 -19.59 -6.46
C THR A 193 25.23 -20.36 -6.38
N ARG A 194 26.33 -19.73 -6.75
CA ARG A 194 27.67 -20.23 -6.41
C ARG A 194 27.81 -20.10 -4.90
N HIS A 195 27.82 -21.23 -4.21
CA HIS A 195 28.29 -21.36 -2.84
C HIS A 195 29.81 -21.30 -2.80
#